data_bf95975bea90230601ae441224efa971
#
_entry.id   bf95975bea90230601ae441224efa971
#
_cell.length_a   1.000
_cell.length_b   1.000
_cell.length_c   1.000
_cell.angle_alpha   90.00
_cell.angle_beta   90.00
_cell.angle_gamma   90.00
#
_symmetry.space_group_name_H-M   'P 1'
#
loop_
_entity.id
_entity.type
_entity.pdbx_description
1 polymer ?
#
loop_
_entity_poly.entity_id
_entity_poly.type
_entity_poly.pdbx_seq_one_letter_code
_entity_poly.pdbx_strand_id
1 'polypeptide(L)'
;MTRQMRQFQTGRLTAHWRWLAALLAGFAEDRRGVVAILFALALIPIVAAGGAAVDISRAYIVKQRLGFALDAAGLAVGSATGLSDAELNTLMLSYFNANYPVDEIGVTATPVLTIQDSELTLTATAEIDTTLMRIAQINSITVSATTTIIRETSGLDVVLVLDNTGSMSGSKLTSLKDASETFIDILFGDETEPELLKVGIVPFTGSVNLGVDTTFRDTYTTVNPADGNYDPDDWRGCVEARAYPYDTTDDSQLDPNAGGGKWERYLYPDHYYRNRWSRLRDDLSNNAYYGPNKQCPVELLPLTNVKQDILDKIDEMIANGVTHVNLGAVWGWRVLSPSAPYTNGAAYDDEETNKAIVIMTDGENY
;
A
#
# COMPACT_ATOMS: atom_id res chain seq x y z
N MET A 1 -51.22 -110.68 -35.97
CA MET A 1 -51.71 -109.41 -35.37
C MET A 1 -50.62 -108.88 -34.47
N THR A 2 -49.61 -108.13 -34.97
CA THR A 2 -48.63 -107.37 -34.15
C THR A 2 -47.50 -106.85 -35.03
N ARG A 3 -47.76 -105.84 -35.91
CA ARG A 3 -46.68 -105.16 -36.63
C ARG A 3 -47.02 -103.73 -37.13
N GLN A 4 -47.99 -103.05 -36.58
CA GLN A 4 -48.35 -101.71 -37.07
C GLN A 4 -48.35 -100.56 -36.04
N MET A 5 -47.83 -100.74 -34.83
CA MET A 5 -47.85 -99.64 -33.82
C MET A 5 -46.51 -99.03 -33.45
N ARG A 6 -45.45 -99.22 -34.21
CA ARG A 6 -44.11 -98.59 -33.90
C ARG A 6 -43.61 -97.51 -34.87
N GLN A 7 -44.36 -97.14 -35.90
CA GLN A 7 -43.89 -96.12 -36.84
C GLN A 7 -44.45 -94.73 -36.65
N PHE A 8 -45.34 -94.46 -35.71
CA PHE A 8 -45.96 -93.12 -35.52
C PHE A 8 -45.33 -92.24 -34.48
N GLN A 9 -44.34 -92.69 -33.70
CA GLN A 9 -43.73 -91.88 -32.66
C GLN A 9 -42.35 -91.28 -33.02
N THR A 10 -41.68 -91.79 -33.97
CA THR A 10 -40.33 -91.26 -34.34
C THR A 10 -40.34 -90.04 -35.27
N GLY A 11 -41.45 -89.84 -36.00
CA GLY A 11 -41.60 -88.72 -36.94
C GLY A 11 -41.86 -87.36 -36.27
N ARG A 12 -42.49 -87.31 -35.09
CA ARG A 12 -42.79 -86.06 -34.40
C ARG A 12 -41.59 -85.49 -33.64
N LEU A 13 -40.77 -86.31 -33.06
CA LEU A 13 -39.55 -85.84 -32.36
C LEU A 13 -38.54 -85.27 -33.29
N THR A 14 -38.36 -85.85 -34.48
CA THR A 14 -37.40 -85.33 -35.50
C THR A 14 -37.90 -84.01 -36.12
N ALA A 15 -39.20 -83.78 -36.23
CA ALA A 15 -39.74 -82.52 -36.74
C ALA A 15 -39.49 -81.37 -35.77
N HIS A 16 -39.67 -81.58 -34.46
CA HIS A 16 -39.34 -80.53 -33.45
C HIS A 16 -37.85 -80.19 -33.39
N TRP A 17 -36.96 -81.18 -33.50
CA TRP A 17 -35.53 -80.96 -33.53
C TRP A 17 -35.09 -80.27 -34.82
N ARG A 18 -35.70 -80.58 -35.97
CA ARG A 18 -35.44 -79.87 -37.22
C ARG A 18 -35.91 -78.41 -37.21
N TRP A 19 -37.10 -78.16 -36.58
CA TRP A 19 -37.57 -76.79 -36.41
C TRP A 19 -36.72 -75.98 -35.45
N LEU A 20 -36.29 -76.54 -34.31
CA LEU A 20 -35.35 -75.93 -33.40
C LEU A 20 -34.02 -75.68 -34.04
N ALA A 21 -33.46 -76.62 -34.82
CA ALA A 21 -32.21 -76.46 -35.55
C ALA A 21 -32.35 -75.37 -36.64
N ALA A 22 -33.51 -75.31 -37.34
CA ALA A 22 -33.72 -74.24 -38.33
C ALA A 22 -33.90 -72.84 -37.66
N LEU A 23 -34.55 -72.77 -36.49
CA LEU A 23 -34.61 -71.54 -35.71
C LEU A 23 -33.22 -71.08 -35.22
N LEU A 24 -32.40 -72.00 -34.71
CA LEU A 24 -31.08 -71.75 -34.25
C LEU A 24 -30.15 -71.37 -35.41
N ALA A 25 -30.32 -72.02 -36.58
CA ALA A 25 -29.54 -71.66 -37.79
C ALA A 25 -29.94 -70.27 -38.31
N GLY A 26 -31.24 -69.95 -38.36
CA GLY A 26 -31.75 -68.62 -38.71
C GLY A 26 -31.34 -67.57 -37.74
N PHE A 27 -31.28 -67.90 -36.45
CA PHE A 27 -30.75 -66.98 -35.42
C PHE A 27 -29.22 -66.77 -35.56
N ALA A 28 -28.46 -67.80 -35.94
CA ALA A 28 -27.00 -67.70 -36.17
C ALA A 28 -26.64 -66.92 -37.44
N GLU A 29 -27.52 -66.91 -38.45
CA GLU A 29 -27.37 -66.17 -39.71
C GLU A 29 -27.95 -64.72 -39.62
N ASP A 30 -28.75 -64.39 -38.62
CA ASP A 30 -29.37 -63.10 -38.49
C ASP A 30 -28.36 -62.08 -37.94
N ARG A 31 -27.79 -61.32 -38.84
CA ARG A 31 -26.83 -60.23 -38.51
C ARG A 31 -27.51 -58.98 -37.88
N ARG A 32 -28.83 -58.90 -37.80
CA ARG A 32 -29.55 -57.78 -37.23
C ARG A 32 -29.29 -57.65 -35.71
N GLY A 33 -29.06 -58.79 -35.02
CA GLY A 33 -28.65 -58.83 -33.63
C GLY A 33 -27.27 -58.26 -33.35
N VAL A 34 -26.32 -58.35 -34.30
CA VAL A 34 -24.99 -57.83 -34.13
C VAL A 34 -24.97 -56.32 -34.06
N VAL A 35 -25.80 -55.62 -34.82
CA VAL A 35 -25.96 -54.14 -34.74
C VAL A 35 -26.50 -53.72 -33.40
N ALA A 36 -27.46 -54.44 -32.79
CA ALA A 36 -27.95 -54.16 -31.46
C ALA A 36 -26.89 -54.31 -30.35
N ILE A 37 -26.03 -55.36 -30.49
CA ILE A 37 -24.92 -55.60 -29.55
C ILE A 37 -23.85 -54.53 -29.72
N LEU A 38 -23.46 -54.19 -30.94
CA LEU A 38 -22.50 -53.14 -31.22
C LEU A 38 -23.01 -51.74 -30.74
N PHE A 39 -24.30 -51.48 -30.97
CA PHE A 39 -24.96 -50.25 -30.47
C PHE A 39 -24.96 -50.20 -28.95
N ALA A 40 -25.35 -51.32 -28.27
CA ALA A 40 -25.33 -51.39 -26.81
C ALA A 40 -23.89 -51.18 -26.23
N LEU A 41 -22.89 -51.75 -26.86
CA LEU A 41 -21.47 -51.56 -26.47
C LEU A 41 -21.00 -50.11 -26.72
N ALA A 42 -21.42 -49.51 -27.84
CA ALA A 42 -21.07 -48.12 -28.17
C ALA A 42 -21.82 -47.11 -27.32
N LEU A 43 -23.04 -47.47 -26.81
CA LEU A 43 -23.85 -46.59 -25.97
C LEU A 43 -23.13 -46.23 -24.65
N ILE A 44 -22.41 -47.17 -24.05
CA ILE A 44 -21.69 -46.96 -22.78
C ILE A 44 -20.69 -45.81 -22.88
N PRO A 45 -19.74 -45.81 -23.85
CA PRO A 45 -18.79 -44.70 -24.00
C PRO A 45 -19.48 -43.39 -24.43
N ILE A 46 -20.56 -43.43 -25.21
CA ILE A 46 -21.31 -42.25 -25.63
C ILE A 46 -22.00 -41.59 -24.42
N VAL A 47 -22.67 -42.39 -23.58
CA VAL A 47 -23.29 -41.89 -22.35
C VAL A 47 -22.24 -41.39 -21.35
N ALA A 48 -21.13 -42.10 -21.23
CA ALA A 48 -20.01 -41.66 -20.38
C ALA A 48 -19.43 -40.33 -20.85
N ALA A 49 -19.19 -40.15 -22.15
CA ALA A 49 -18.70 -38.90 -22.71
C ALA A 49 -19.66 -37.73 -22.54
N GLY A 50 -20.97 -37.96 -22.81
CA GLY A 50 -22.02 -36.97 -22.58
C GLY A 50 -22.16 -36.59 -21.10
N GLY A 51 -22.08 -37.62 -20.23
CA GLY A 51 -22.09 -37.43 -18.79
C GLY A 51 -20.89 -36.64 -18.25
N ALA A 52 -19.70 -36.96 -18.74
CA ALA A 52 -18.50 -36.22 -18.43
C ALA A 52 -18.61 -34.73 -18.82
N ALA A 53 -19.18 -34.44 -19.99
CA ALA A 53 -19.41 -33.07 -20.45
C ALA A 53 -20.31 -32.27 -19.50
N VAL A 54 -21.38 -32.92 -18.95
CA VAL A 54 -22.28 -32.29 -18.00
C VAL A 54 -21.59 -32.04 -16.66
N ASP A 55 -20.90 -33.04 -16.09
CA ASP A 55 -20.21 -32.88 -14.79
C ASP A 55 -19.06 -31.87 -14.89
N ILE A 56 -18.28 -31.85 -15.98
CA ILE A 56 -17.23 -30.86 -16.24
C ILE A 56 -17.82 -29.44 -16.40
N SER A 57 -18.97 -29.31 -17.10
CA SER A 57 -19.62 -28.00 -17.25
C SER A 57 -20.10 -27.45 -15.90
N ARG A 58 -20.64 -28.30 -15.01
CA ARG A 58 -20.97 -27.89 -13.64
C ARG A 58 -19.75 -27.47 -12.86
N ALA A 59 -18.66 -28.23 -12.94
CA ALA A 59 -17.40 -27.90 -12.30
C ALA A 59 -16.84 -26.57 -12.81
N TYR A 60 -16.93 -26.29 -14.10
CA TYR A 60 -16.53 -25.02 -14.70
C TYR A 60 -17.35 -23.83 -14.17
N ILE A 61 -18.69 -23.98 -14.06
CA ILE A 61 -19.57 -22.93 -13.51
C ILE A 61 -19.19 -22.63 -12.05
N VAL A 62 -18.95 -23.66 -11.23
CA VAL A 62 -18.54 -23.49 -9.83
C VAL A 62 -17.19 -22.78 -9.77
N LYS A 63 -16.22 -23.17 -10.61
CA LYS A 63 -14.90 -22.50 -10.69
C LYS A 63 -15.03 -21.03 -11.05
N GLN A 64 -15.87 -20.66 -12.01
CA GLN A 64 -16.10 -19.26 -12.40
C GLN A 64 -16.71 -18.45 -11.26
N ARG A 65 -17.72 -18.99 -10.58
CA ARG A 65 -18.34 -18.32 -9.44
C ARG A 65 -17.38 -18.16 -8.27
N LEU A 66 -16.52 -19.16 -8.05
CA LEU A 66 -15.45 -19.11 -7.05
C LEU A 66 -14.47 -17.97 -7.36
N GLY A 67 -14.07 -17.82 -8.62
CA GLY A 67 -13.20 -16.72 -9.08
C GLY A 67 -13.86 -15.35 -8.82
N PHE A 68 -15.12 -15.16 -9.25
CA PHE A 68 -15.82 -13.89 -9.01
C PHE A 68 -15.97 -13.54 -7.53
N ALA A 69 -16.24 -14.53 -6.67
CA ALA A 69 -16.34 -14.29 -5.24
C ALA A 69 -14.97 -13.93 -4.61
N LEU A 70 -13.89 -14.56 -5.09
CA LEU A 70 -12.53 -14.21 -4.66
C LEU A 70 -12.13 -12.83 -5.14
N ASP A 71 -12.46 -12.45 -6.38
CA ASP A 71 -12.15 -11.12 -6.91
C ASP A 71 -12.87 -10.03 -6.12
N ALA A 72 -14.16 -10.23 -5.80
CA ALA A 72 -14.92 -9.30 -4.98
C ALA A 72 -14.36 -9.18 -3.56
N ALA A 73 -14.01 -10.32 -2.93
CA ALA A 73 -13.39 -10.33 -1.60
C ALA A 73 -11.99 -9.70 -1.63
N GLY A 74 -11.21 -9.98 -2.67
CA GLY A 74 -9.88 -9.43 -2.86
C GLY A 74 -9.88 -7.91 -3.01
N LEU A 75 -10.78 -7.36 -3.83
CA LEU A 75 -10.93 -5.91 -3.97
C LEU A 75 -11.31 -5.24 -2.64
N ALA A 76 -12.20 -5.87 -1.85
CA ALA A 76 -12.58 -5.35 -0.55
C ALA A 76 -11.40 -5.34 0.44
N VAL A 77 -10.63 -6.42 0.51
CA VAL A 77 -9.45 -6.52 1.38
C VAL A 77 -8.33 -5.62 0.88
N GLY A 78 -8.14 -5.53 -0.44
CA GLY A 78 -7.11 -4.69 -1.06
C GLY A 78 -7.31 -3.20 -0.82
N SER A 79 -8.57 -2.75 -0.76
CA SER A 79 -8.92 -1.33 -0.49
C SER A 79 -8.98 -0.97 0.99
N ALA A 80 -8.96 -1.95 1.89
CA ALA A 80 -9.03 -1.70 3.33
C ALA A 80 -7.66 -1.27 3.88
N THR A 81 -7.63 -0.17 4.64
CA THR A 81 -6.45 0.35 5.31
C THR A 81 -6.63 0.32 6.82
N GLY A 82 -5.56 0.17 7.59
CA GLY A 82 -5.56 0.22 9.05
C GLY A 82 -6.25 -0.97 9.74
N LEU A 83 -6.46 -2.09 9.04
CA LEU A 83 -7.02 -3.31 9.61
C LEU A 83 -5.92 -4.34 9.89
N SER A 84 -6.04 -5.01 11.03
CA SER A 84 -5.21 -6.18 11.37
C SER A 84 -5.50 -7.37 10.45
N ASP A 85 -4.58 -8.34 10.36
CA ASP A 85 -4.76 -9.57 9.58
C ASP A 85 -6.02 -10.34 9.94
N ALA A 86 -6.42 -10.34 11.22
CA ALA A 86 -7.64 -10.96 11.69
C ALA A 86 -8.90 -10.25 11.18
N GLU A 87 -8.88 -8.92 11.14
CA GLU A 87 -9.97 -8.11 10.60
C GLU A 87 -10.05 -8.22 9.08
N LEU A 88 -8.91 -8.23 8.38
CA LEU A 88 -8.83 -8.48 6.96
C LEU A 88 -9.39 -9.85 6.59
N ASN A 89 -9.07 -10.88 7.35
CA ASN A 89 -9.64 -12.22 7.15
C ASN A 89 -11.16 -12.25 7.38
N THR A 90 -11.66 -11.53 8.37
CA THR A 90 -13.10 -11.39 8.64
C THR A 90 -13.81 -10.67 7.49
N LEU A 91 -13.21 -9.59 6.99
CA LEU A 91 -13.70 -8.82 5.85
C LEU A 91 -13.75 -9.70 4.59
N MET A 92 -12.66 -10.41 4.30
CA MET A 92 -12.55 -11.36 3.20
C MET A 92 -13.68 -12.38 3.24
N LEU A 93 -13.89 -13.04 4.39
CA LEU A 93 -14.97 -14.04 4.57
C LEU A 93 -16.36 -13.44 4.35
N SER A 94 -16.59 -12.22 4.82
CA SER A 94 -17.86 -11.53 4.67
C SER A 94 -18.20 -11.29 3.19
N TYR A 95 -17.25 -10.72 2.43
CA TYR A 95 -17.44 -10.45 1.00
C TYR A 95 -17.47 -11.73 0.16
N PHE A 96 -16.64 -12.71 0.49
CA PHE A 96 -16.65 -14.01 -0.18
C PHE A 96 -18.00 -14.69 -0.03
N ASN A 97 -18.53 -14.81 1.19
CA ASN A 97 -19.80 -15.46 1.46
C ASN A 97 -20.99 -14.73 0.83
N ALA A 98 -20.94 -13.39 0.77
CA ALA A 98 -21.95 -12.59 0.09
C ALA A 98 -22.00 -12.83 -1.42
N ASN A 99 -20.85 -13.13 -2.05
CA ASN A 99 -20.73 -13.36 -3.49
C ASN A 99 -20.69 -14.85 -3.88
N TYR A 100 -20.54 -15.75 -2.91
CA TYR A 100 -20.60 -17.20 -3.06
C TYR A 100 -21.67 -17.78 -2.14
N PRO A 101 -22.98 -17.59 -2.44
CA PRO A 101 -24.06 -18.09 -1.61
C PRO A 101 -24.16 -19.62 -1.75
N VAL A 102 -23.71 -20.35 -0.74
CA VAL A 102 -23.64 -21.82 -0.72
C VAL A 102 -25.02 -22.44 -0.97
N ASP A 103 -26.09 -21.84 -0.45
CA ASP A 103 -27.47 -22.32 -0.59
C ASP A 103 -27.93 -22.31 -2.05
N GLU A 104 -27.46 -21.38 -2.88
CA GLU A 104 -27.79 -21.29 -4.30
C GLU A 104 -26.86 -22.15 -5.17
N ILE A 105 -25.60 -22.26 -4.80
CA ILE A 105 -24.58 -23.00 -5.55
C ILE A 105 -24.62 -24.50 -5.18
N GLY A 106 -24.94 -24.79 -3.92
CA GLY A 106 -25.00 -26.15 -3.39
C GLY A 106 -23.65 -26.83 -3.18
N VAL A 107 -22.58 -26.06 -3.22
CA VAL A 107 -21.19 -26.54 -3.07
C VAL A 107 -20.44 -25.65 -2.06
N THR A 108 -19.90 -26.29 -1.02
CA THR A 108 -19.11 -25.59 -0.01
C THR A 108 -17.72 -25.25 -0.55
N ALA A 109 -17.28 -24.04 -0.31
CA ALA A 109 -15.93 -23.60 -0.63
C ALA A 109 -15.24 -23.01 0.61
N THR A 110 -13.94 -23.19 0.71
CA THR A 110 -13.11 -22.67 1.82
C THR A 110 -12.11 -21.67 1.26
N PRO A 111 -12.29 -20.36 1.51
CA PRO A 111 -11.33 -19.35 1.14
C PRO A 111 -10.19 -19.26 2.15
N VAL A 112 -9.00 -18.96 1.67
CA VAL A 112 -7.78 -18.71 2.45
C VAL A 112 -7.15 -17.44 1.96
N LEU A 113 -6.81 -16.53 2.87
CA LEU A 113 -6.05 -15.31 2.63
C LEU A 113 -4.61 -15.55 3.05
N THR A 114 -3.67 -15.23 2.18
CA THR A 114 -2.23 -15.20 2.46
C THR A 114 -1.75 -13.78 2.20
N ILE A 115 -1.04 -13.20 3.18
CA ILE A 115 -0.49 -11.85 3.13
C ILE A 115 1.02 -11.98 3.10
N GLN A 116 1.67 -11.44 2.06
CA GLN A 116 3.12 -11.40 1.92
C GLN A 116 3.52 -10.02 1.41
N ASP A 117 4.12 -9.22 2.27
CA ASP A 117 4.49 -7.82 1.97
C ASP A 117 3.29 -7.03 1.41
N SER A 118 3.39 -6.54 0.18
CA SER A 118 2.33 -5.82 -0.53
C SER A 118 1.35 -6.73 -1.29
N GLU A 119 1.59 -8.05 -1.32
CA GLU A 119 0.80 -9.00 -2.08
C GLU A 119 -0.22 -9.74 -1.21
N LEU A 120 -1.49 -9.63 -1.58
CA LEU A 120 -2.61 -10.34 -0.97
C LEU A 120 -3.06 -11.46 -1.92
N THR A 121 -2.80 -12.70 -1.57
CA THR A 121 -3.24 -13.86 -2.36
C THR A 121 -4.43 -14.54 -1.70
N LEU A 122 -5.57 -14.56 -2.39
CA LEU A 122 -6.77 -15.27 -1.98
C LEU A 122 -6.93 -16.53 -2.82
N THR A 123 -7.06 -17.67 -2.14
CA THR A 123 -7.28 -18.97 -2.79
C THR A 123 -8.50 -19.63 -2.19
N ALA A 124 -9.33 -20.22 -3.03
CA ALA A 124 -10.43 -21.08 -2.55
C ALA A 124 -10.50 -22.36 -3.34
N THR A 125 -10.95 -23.42 -2.65
CA THR A 125 -11.16 -24.74 -3.23
C THR A 125 -12.57 -25.20 -2.95
N ALA A 126 -13.18 -25.92 -3.91
CA ALA A 126 -14.48 -26.54 -3.77
C ALA A 126 -14.48 -27.94 -4.36
N GLU A 127 -15.15 -28.87 -3.71
CA GLU A 127 -15.31 -30.25 -4.18
C GLU A 127 -16.73 -30.47 -4.65
N ILE A 128 -16.91 -30.95 -5.89
CA ILE A 128 -18.17 -31.12 -6.57
C ILE A 128 -18.40 -32.60 -6.80
N ASP A 129 -19.50 -33.15 -6.28
CA ASP A 129 -19.91 -34.52 -6.56
C ASP A 129 -20.28 -34.67 -8.02
N THR A 130 -19.75 -35.70 -8.66
CA THR A 130 -20.13 -36.08 -10.03
C THR A 130 -21.43 -36.86 -10.04
N THR A 131 -22.21 -36.67 -11.10
CA THR A 131 -23.47 -37.40 -11.29
C THR A 131 -23.25 -38.57 -12.23
N LEU A 132 -22.70 -38.33 -13.39
CA LEU A 132 -22.59 -39.32 -14.47
C LEU A 132 -21.18 -39.90 -14.54
N MET A 133 -20.14 -39.17 -14.23
CA MET A 133 -18.76 -39.67 -14.15
C MET A 133 -18.58 -40.72 -13.03
N ARG A 134 -19.49 -40.76 -12.05
CA ARG A 134 -19.52 -41.80 -11.00
C ARG A 134 -19.65 -43.21 -11.58
N ILE A 135 -20.27 -43.40 -12.77
CA ILE A 135 -20.30 -44.66 -13.49
C ILE A 135 -18.89 -45.14 -13.85
N ALA A 136 -18.00 -44.21 -14.11
CA ALA A 136 -16.57 -44.46 -14.36
C ALA A 136 -15.69 -44.44 -13.09
N GLN A 137 -16.32 -44.49 -11.89
CA GLN A 137 -15.67 -44.44 -10.57
C GLN A 137 -14.98 -43.13 -10.26
N ILE A 138 -15.28 -42.05 -10.97
CA ILE A 138 -14.85 -40.70 -10.65
C ILE A 138 -15.97 -40.05 -9.84
N ASN A 139 -15.79 -39.95 -8.52
CA ASN A 139 -16.89 -39.59 -7.61
C ASN A 139 -16.99 -38.08 -7.37
N SER A 140 -15.85 -37.35 -7.47
CA SER A 140 -15.80 -35.88 -7.27
C SER A 140 -14.83 -35.22 -8.20
N ILE A 141 -14.96 -33.91 -8.39
CA ILE A 141 -14.06 -33.01 -9.10
C ILE A 141 -13.74 -31.88 -8.15
N THR A 142 -12.45 -31.68 -7.84
CA THR A 142 -11.98 -30.52 -7.07
C THR A 142 -11.66 -29.39 -8.05
N VAL A 143 -12.20 -28.21 -7.77
CA VAL A 143 -11.87 -26.96 -8.47
C VAL A 143 -11.21 -26.00 -7.52
N SER A 144 -10.31 -25.20 -8.04
CA SER A 144 -9.64 -24.12 -7.31
C SER A 144 -9.65 -22.85 -8.14
N ALA A 145 -9.69 -21.72 -7.44
CA ALA A 145 -9.46 -20.40 -8.00
C ALA A 145 -8.52 -19.63 -7.09
N THR A 146 -7.72 -18.76 -7.68
CA THR A 146 -6.78 -17.88 -6.97
C THR A 146 -6.88 -16.50 -7.58
N THR A 147 -6.89 -15.48 -6.75
CA THR A 147 -6.76 -14.08 -7.14
C THR A 147 -5.64 -13.45 -6.32
N THR A 148 -4.88 -12.57 -6.94
CA THR A 148 -3.79 -11.83 -6.31
C THR A 148 -4.05 -10.35 -6.46
N ILE A 149 -3.96 -9.62 -5.38
CA ILE A 149 -4.08 -8.16 -5.31
C ILE A 149 -2.77 -7.62 -4.80
N ILE A 150 -2.20 -6.67 -5.52
CA ILE A 150 -1.04 -5.91 -5.06
C ILE A 150 -1.60 -4.66 -4.38
N ARG A 151 -1.28 -4.47 -3.10
CA ARG A 151 -1.44 -3.18 -2.44
C ARG A 151 -0.24 -2.33 -2.82
N GLU A 152 -0.46 -1.30 -3.58
CA GLU A 152 0.55 -0.25 -3.71
C GLU A 152 0.59 0.51 -2.37
N THR A 153 1.44 0.07 -1.46
CA THR A 153 1.79 0.83 -0.27
C THR A 153 2.84 1.84 -0.69
N SER A 154 2.40 3.01 -1.12
CA SER A 154 3.33 4.10 -1.42
C SER A 154 3.83 4.70 -0.11
N GLY A 155 5.14 4.86 -0.01
CA GLY A 155 5.77 5.66 1.03
C GLY A 155 5.32 7.12 0.94
N LEU A 156 5.40 7.84 2.04
CA LEU A 156 5.05 9.26 2.11
C LEU A 156 6.08 10.04 2.93
N ASP A 157 6.80 10.93 2.26
CA ASP A 157 7.64 11.94 2.90
C ASP A 157 6.86 13.26 2.98
N VAL A 158 6.58 13.75 4.18
CA VAL A 158 5.85 15.01 4.42
C VAL A 158 6.71 15.99 5.17
N VAL A 159 6.67 17.27 4.80
CA VAL A 159 7.24 18.33 5.63
C VAL A 159 6.16 19.35 5.99
N LEU A 160 6.02 19.60 7.28
CA LEU A 160 5.20 20.69 7.80
C LEU A 160 6.07 21.94 7.94
N VAL A 161 5.73 22.98 7.20
CA VAL A 161 6.35 24.30 7.26
C VAL A 161 5.44 25.19 8.11
N LEU A 162 5.88 25.46 9.34
CA LEU A 162 5.03 26.03 10.40
C LEU A 162 5.48 27.45 10.75
N ASP A 163 4.53 28.36 10.68
CA ASP A 163 4.76 29.78 10.97
C ASP A 163 4.93 30.01 12.47
N ASN A 164 6.15 30.44 12.85
CA ASN A 164 6.52 30.78 14.22
C ASN A 164 6.64 32.30 14.44
N THR A 165 6.07 33.11 13.56
CA THR A 165 6.20 34.57 13.62
C THR A 165 5.38 35.20 14.74
N GLY A 166 5.71 36.45 15.05
CA GLY A 166 5.06 37.19 16.16
C GLY A 166 3.55 37.36 16.00
N SER A 167 3.03 37.37 14.74
CA SER A 167 1.61 37.44 14.43
C SER A 167 0.83 36.20 14.90
N MET A 168 1.52 35.05 15.01
CA MET A 168 0.99 33.79 15.49
C MET A 168 0.80 33.72 17.02
N SER A 169 1.24 34.75 17.77
CA SER A 169 1.19 34.72 19.24
C SER A 169 -0.22 34.46 19.80
N GLY A 170 -0.28 33.69 20.88
CA GLY A 170 -1.53 33.37 21.60
C GLY A 170 -2.31 32.24 20.94
N SER A 171 -3.62 32.42 20.77
CA SER A 171 -4.54 31.36 20.31
C SER A 171 -4.23 30.85 18.91
N LYS A 172 -3.61 31.65 18.05
CA LYS A 172 -3.24 31.20 16.69
C LYS A 172 -2.17 30.11 16.73
N LEU A 173 -1.08 30.33 17.51
CA LEU A 173 -0.04 29.31 17.68
C LEU A 173 -0.60 28.04 18.34
N THR A 174 -1.48 28.18 19.33
CA THR A 174 -2.16 27.02 19.94
C THR A 174 -2.94 26.24 18.87
N SER A 175 -3.76 26.93 18.07
CA SER A 175 -4.54 26.28 17.01
C SER A 175 -3.63 25.65 15.92
N LEU A 176 -2.48 26.25 15.61
CA LEU A 176 -1.51 25.68 14.68
C LEU A 176 -0.94 24.36 15.23
N LYS A 177 -0.53 24.35 16.51
CA LYS A 177 -0.02 23.14 17.18
C LYS A 177 -1.10 22.05 17.22
N ASP A 178 -2.30 22.37 17.69
CA ASP A 178 -3.43 21.43 17.77
C ASP A 178 -3.75 20.82 16.38
N ALA A 179 -3.73 21.64 15.32
CA ALA A 179 -3.96 21.18 13.96
C ALA A 179 -2.80 20.29 13.45
N SER A 180 -1.56 20.64 13.76
CA SER A 180 -0.38 19.86 13.40
C SER A 180 -0.38 18.51 14.11
N GLU A 181 -0.65 18.47 15.41
CA GLU A 181 -0.76 17.25 16.21
C GLU A 181 -1.88 16.35 15.67
N THR A 182 -3.06 16.92 15.39
CA THR A 182 -4.18 16.17 14.78
C THR A 182 -3.79 15.58 13.42
N PHE A 183 -3.06 16.34 12.61
CA PHE A 183 -2.57 15.87 11.30
C PHE A 183 -1.60 14.70 11.47
N ILE A 184 -0.68 14.77 12.43
CA ILE A 184 0.25 13.69 12.75
C ILE A 184 -0.48 12.45 13.25
N ASP A 185 -1.48 12.64 14.14
CA ASP A 185 -2.30 11.53 14.64
C ASP A 185 -3.05 10.81 13.51
N ILE A 186 -3.59 11.55 12.55
CA ILE A 186 -4.25 10.96 11.37
C ILE A 186 -3.28 10.19 10.49
N LEU A 187 -2.08 10.74 10.24
CA LEU A 187 -1.09 10.09 9.37
C LEU A 187 -0.49 8.83 9.99
N PHE A 188 -0.19 8.86 11.28
CA PHE A 188 0.44 7.75 11.99
C PHE A 188 -0.58 6.70 12.45
N GLY A 189 -1.84 7.07 12.64
CA GLY A 189 -2.83 6.20 13.27
C GLY A 189 -2.35 5.69 14.62
N ASP A 190 -2.41 4.38 14.80
CA ASP A 190 -1.97 3.70 16.02
C ASP A 190 -0.46 3.36 16.03
N GLU A 191 0.25 3.60 14.92
CA GLU A 191 1.67 3.31 14.82
C GLU A 191 2.51 4.44 15.39
N THR A 192 3.65 4.10 16.01
CA THR A 192 4.61 5.06 16.57
C THR A 192 5.82 5.29 15.68
N GLU A 193 6.17 4.31 14.84
CA GLU A 193 7.33 4.31 13.94
C GLU A 193 7.01 3.58 12.63
N PRO A 194 6.08 4.07 11.80
CA PRO A 194 5.72 3.45 10.53
C PRO A 194 6.93 3.42 9.58
N GLU A 195 7.08 2.33 8.84
CA GLU A 195 8.23 2.15 7.94
C GLU A 195 8.16 3.06 6.70
N LEU A 196 6.97 3.32 6.19
CA LEU A 196 6.72 4.02 4.92
C LEU A 196 6.31 5.48 5.08
N LEU A 197 6.29 6.02 6.29
CA LEU A 197 5.93 7.41 6.56
C LEU A 197 7.09 8.12 7.26
N LYS A 198 7.53 9.25 6.69
CA LYS A 198 8.45 10.16 7.37
C LYS A 198 7.89 11.56 7.36
N VAL A 199 8.05 12.25 8.48
CA VAL A 199 7.61 13.63 8.64
C VAL A 199 8.76 14.49 9.12
N GLY A 200 8.93 15.66 8.49
CA GLY A 200 9.85 16.70 8.92
C GLY A 200 9.09 17.94 9.37
N ILE A 201 9.67 18.72 10.28
CA ILE A 201 9.09 19.97 10.78
C ILE A 201 10.06 21.12 10.49
N VAL A 202 9.57 22.17 9.83
CA VAL A 202 10.30 23.39 9.55
C VAL A 202 9.60 24.58 10.14
N PRO A 203 9.89 24.90 11.42
CA PRO A 203 9.45 26.16 12.02
C PRO A 203 10.20 27.32 11.38
N PHE A 204 9.52 28.37 10.96
CA PHE A 204 10.16 29.51 10.33
C PHE A 204 9.72 30.83 10.92
N THR A 205 10.62 31.82 10.82
CA THR A 205 10.39 33.25 11.05
C THR A 205 11.02 34.04 9.92
N GLY A 206 11.73 35.14 10.19
CA GLY A 206 12.67 35.77 9.23
C GLY A 206 13.93 34.93 8.94
N SER A 207 14.09 33.82 9.67
CA SER A 207 15.17 32.84 9.54
C SER A 207 14.66 31.44 9.78
N VAL A 208 15.49 30.42 9.46
CA VAL A 208 15.25 29.00 9.79
C VAL A 208 16.42 28.50 10.62
N ASN A 209 16.14 27.69 11.63
CA ASN A 209 17.15 27.16 12.53
C ASN A 209 17.54 25.73 12.14
N LEU A 210 18.82 25.53 11.82
CA LEU A 210 19.39 24.25 11.36
C LEU A 210 20.04 23.44 12.48
N GLY A 211 20.02 23.98 13.72
CA GLY A 211 20.76 23.41 14.83
C GLY A 211 22.22 23.87 14.90
N VAL A 212 22.88 23.48 15.98
CA VAL A 212 24.24 23.92 16.32
C VAL A 212 25.31 22.82 16.22
N ASP A 213 24.99 21.69 15.57
CA ASP A 213 26.00 20.66 15.35
C ASP A 213 27.24 21.24 14.66
N THR A 214 28.38 21.06 15.28
CA THR A 214 29.63 21.71 14.82
C THR A 214 30.09 21.19 13.47
N THR A 215 29.88 19.92 13.16
CA THR A 215 30.25 19.31 11.88
C THR A 215 29.38 19.87 10.78
N PHE A 216 28.07 19.94 11.03
CA PHE A 216 27.11 20.54 10.12
C PHE A 216 27.37 22.02 9.90
N ARG A 217 27.57 22.76 11.00
CA ARG A 217 27.87 24.18 11.02
C ARG A 217 29.05 24.53 10.10
N ASP A 218 30.16 23.87 10.28
CA ASP A 218 31.39 24.21 9.56
C ASP A 218 31.39 23.75 8.10
N THR A 219 30.61 22.69 7.82
CA THR A 219 30.46 22.17 6.46
C THR A 219 29.53 23.04 5.61
N TYR A 220 28.38 23.44 6.14
CA TYR A 220 27.29 24.01 5.34
C TYR A 220 27.07 25.50 5.55
N THR A 221 27.68 26.12 6.58
CA THR A 221 27.46 27.52 6.88
C THR A 221 28.72 28.35 6.77
N THR A 222 28.57 29.67 6.60
CA THR A 222 29.63 30.64 6.56
C THR A 222 29.27 31.86 7.42
N VAL A 223 30.26 32.60 7.87
CA VAL A 223 30.10 33.87 8.60
C VAL A 223 30.35 35.03 7.65
N ASN A 224 29.46 36.01 7.65
CA ASN A 224 29.68 37.24 6.91
C ASN A 224 30.85 38.03 7.56
N PRO A 225 31.91 38.37 6.82
CA PRO A 225 33.00 39.15 7.37
C PRO A 225 32.59 40.53 7.90
N ALA A 226 31.47 41.07 7.48
CA ALA A 226 30.92 42.32 7.98
C ALA A 226 30.36 42.23 9.42
N ASP A 227 30.10 41.00 9.91
CA ASP A 227 29.59 40.74 11.25
C ASP A 227 30.69 40.65 12.32
N GLY A 228 31.86 41.15 12.05
CA GLY A 228 33.09 41.02 12.85
C GLY A 228 33.03 41.48 14.30
N ASN A 229 31.84 41.79 14.85
CA ASN A 229 31.61 42.13 16.25
C ASN A 229 31.03 40.98 17.08
N TYR A 230 30.80 39.81 16.49
CA TYR A 230 30.23 38.65 17.16
C TYR A 230 31.16 37.46 17.12
N ASP A 231 31.15 36.71 18.22
CA ASP A 231 31.78 35.40 18.24
C ASP A 231 30.94 34.42 17.38
N PRO A 232 31.52 33.84 16.31
CA PRO A 232 30.81 32.85 15.51
C PRO A 232 30.35 31.62 16.30
N ASP A 233 30.97 31.37 17.46
CA ASP A 233 30.61 30.25 18.34
C ASP A 233 29.32 30.53 19.15
N ASP A 234 28.88 31.80 19.24
CA ASP A 234 27.59 32.18 19.83
C ASP A 234 26.37 31.91 18.92
N TRP A 235 26.59 31.45 17.71
CA TRP A 235 25.52 31.13 16.76
C TRP A 235 24.59 30.04 17.26
N ARG A 236 23.30 30.24 17.07
CA ARG A 236 22.20 29.36 17.57
C ARG A 236 21.57 28.49 16.51
N GLY A 237 22.11 28.40 15.32
CA GLY A 237 21.62 27.54 14.25
C GLY A 237 20.84 28.27 13.15
N CYS A 238 20.47 29.51 13.32
CA CYS A 238 19.72 30.26 12.32
C CYS A 238 20.54 30.69 11.11
N VAL A 239 19.95 30.54 9.93
CA VAL A 239 20.53 30.96 8.65
C VAL A 239 19.57 31.90 7.92
N GLU A 240 20.20 32.74 7.06
CA GLU A 240 19.49 33.63 6.14
C GLU A 240 19.20 32.94 4.80
N ALA A 241 18.37 33.59 3.98
CA ALA A 241 18.19 33.20 2.60
C ALA A 241 19.48 33.36 1.82
N ARG A 242 19.78 32.45 0.92
CA ARG A 242 20.87 32.61 -0.05
C ARG A 242 20.52 33.71 -1.06
N ALA A 243 21.53 34.23 -1.73
CA ALA A 243 21.31 35.16 -2.83
C ALA A 243 20.65 34.47 -4.04
N TYR A 244 19.86 35.22 -4.79
CA TYR A 244 19.30 34.76 -6.06
C TYR A 244 20.40 34.28 -7.03
N PRO A 245 20.23 33.17 -7.75
CA PRO A 245 19.02 32.29 -7.85
C PRO A 245 18.96 31.14 -6.84
N TYR A 246 19.90 31.05 -5.91
CA TYR A 246 20.05 29.91 -4.99
C TYR A 246 19.10 29.95 -3.78
N ASP A 247 18.42 31.06 -3.61
CA ASP A 247 17.34 31.22 -2.62
C ASP A 247 16.13 30.31 -2.91
N THR A 248 15.99 29.85 -4.15
CA THR A 248 14.85 29.05 -4.61
C THR A 248 15.23 27.65 -5.12
N THR A 249 16.39 27.13 -4.72
CA THR A 249 16.89 25.82 -5.15
C THR A 249 17.24 24.92 -3.97
N ASP A 250 17.29 23.60 -4.22
CA ASP A 250 17.72 22.57 -3.25
C ASP A 250 19.12 22.01 -3.55
N ASP A 251 19.84 22.64 -4.48
CA ASP A 251 21.16 22.18 -4.90
C ASP A 251 22.15 22.11 -3.74
N SER A 252 23.02 21.10 -3.83
CA SER A 252 24.03 20.81 -2.83
C SER A 252 25.00 21.99 -2.65
N GLN A 253 25.22 22.39 -1.40
CA GLN A 253 26.19 23.37 -1.00
C GLN A 253 27.64 22.93 -1.23
N LEU A 254 27.85 21.63 -1.37
CA LEU A 254 29.19 21.04 -1.52
C LEU A 254 29.63 20.98 -2.98
N ASP A 255 28.77 21.27 -3.93
CA ASP A 255 29.18 21.41 -5.33
C ASP A 255 29.79 22.79 -5.58
N PRO A 256 31.09 22.87 -5.80
CA PRO A 256 31.75 24.14 -6.08
C PRO A 256 31.30 24.80 -7.39
N ASN A 257 30.61 24.03 -8.26
CA ASN A 257 30.06 24.54 -9.52
C ASN A 257 28.57 24.97 -9.37
N ALA A 258 27.93 24.60 -8.29
CA ALA A 258 26.54 25.00 -8.03
C ALA A 258 26.38 26.48 -7.67
N GLY A 259 27.49 27.19 -7.44
CA GLY A 259 27.53 28.67 -7.29
C GLY A 259 26.80 29.23 -6.06
N GLY A 260 26.02 28.39 -5.34
CA GLY A 260 25.17 28.84 -4.23
C GLY A 260 25.91 29.14 -2.94
N GLY A 261 27.09 28.59 -2.77
CA GLY A 261 27.86 28.74 -1.55
C GLY A 261 27.16 28.23 -0.29
N LYS A 262 27.84 28.36 0.82
CA LYS A 262 27.32 28.01 2.14
C LYS A 262 26.23 28.99 2.58
N TRP A 263 25.32 28.54 3.43
CA TRP A 263 24.34 29.44 4.05
C TRP A 263 25.02 30.40 5.00
N GLU A 264 24.65 31.69 4.93
CA GLU A 264 25.14 32.70 5.84
C GLU A 264 24.48 32.53 7.21
N ARG A 265 25.31 32.54 8.27
CA ARG A 265 24.81 32.46 9.65
C ARG A 265 24.08 33.73 9.99
N TYR A 266 22.87 33.62 10.47
CA TYR A 266 22.12 34.73 11.01
C TYR A 266 22.68 35.09 12.38
N LEU A 267 23.65 36.03 12.40
CA LEU A 267 24.26 36.53 13.64
C LEU A 267 23.66 37.85 14.05
N TYR A 268 23.03 38.54 13.11
CA TYR A 268 22.59 39.91 13.27
C TYR A 268 21.28 40.20 12.58
N PRO A 269 20.29 40.80 13.24
CA PRO A 269 19.23 41.49 12.52
C PRO A 269 19.79 42.79 11.97
N ASP A 270 19.51 43.07 10.72
CA ASP A 270 19.91 44.14 9.84
C ASP A 270 20.22 45.52 10.50
N HIS A 271 21.00 46.36 9.84
CA HIS A 271 21.54 47.66 10.25
C HIS A 271 20.59 48.66 10.91
N TYR A 272 19.28 48.42 10.86
CA TYR A 272 18.27 49.37 11.34
C TYR A 272 18.28 49.59 12.86
N TYR A 273 18.90 48.72 13.65
CA TYR A 273 18.92 48.81 15.11
C TYR A 273 20.27 49.07 15.74
N ARG A 274 21.20 49.63 15.00
CA ARG A 274 22.58 49.95 15.46
C ARG A 274 22.66 50.61 16.83
N ASN A 275 21.72 51.45 17.19
CA ASN A 275 21.71 52.16 18.45
C ASN A 275 21.20 51.32 19.67
N ARG A 276 20.61 50.18 19.46
CA ARG A 276 20.23 49.22 20.51
C ARG A 276 21.30 48.16 20.76
N TRP A 277 22.17 47.96 19.85
CA TRP A 277 23.21 46.94 19.83
C TRP A 277 24.33 47.17 20.84
N SER A 278 24.65 48.40 21.22
CA SER A 278 25.59 48.70 22.29
C SER A 278 25.15 48.15 23.67
N ARG A 279 23.96 47.58 23.77
CA ARG A 279 23.43 46.91 24.95
C ARG A 279 23.29 45.41 24.79
N LEU A 280 23.82 44.84 23.69
CA LEU A 280 23.90 43.42 23.54
C LEU A 280 24.80 42.86 24.62
N ARG A 281 24.23 42.25 25.60
CA ARG A 281 24.93 41.42 26.57
C ARG A 281 25.17 40.07 25.93
N ASP A 282 26.14 39.36 26.43
CA ASP A 282 26.41 37.94 26.18
C ASP A 282 25.24 37.03 26.63
N ASP A 283 24.02 37.55 26.56
CA ASP A 283 22.82 36.83 26.97
C ASP A 283 22.44 35.85 25.88
N LEU A 284 23.03 34.67 25.97
CA LEU A 284 22.73 33.48 25.15
C LEU A 284 21.33 32.92 25.46
N SER A 285 20.55 33.55 26.32
CA SER A 285 19.17 33.17 26.53
C SER A 285 18.38 33.37 25.22
N ASN A 286 17.42 32.47 24.95
CA ASN A 286 16.47 32.59 23.84
C ASN A 286 15.59 33.86 23.95
N ASN A 287 16.06 34.89 24.60
CA ASN A 287 15.33 36.13 24.78
C ASN A 287 15.39 36.88 23.47
N ALA A 288 14.37 36.72 22.74
CA ALA A 288 14.06 37.13 21.40
C ALA A 288 14.18 38.63 21.10
N TYR A 289 14.59 39.44 22.04
CA TYR A 289 14.63 40.88 21.85
C TYR A 289 16.04 41.48 21.68
N TYR A 290 17.07 40.75 22.12
CA TYR A 290 18.45 41.28 22.13
C TYR A 290 19.46 40.15 21.87
N GLY A 291 20.43 40.36 21.05
CA GLY A 291 21.54 39.46 20.85
C GLY A 291 21.66 38.90 19.43
N PRO A 292 22.76 38.21 19.17
CA PRO A 292 22.88 37.40 17.97
C PRO A 292 21.74 36.38 17.94
N ASN A 293 21.23 36.06 16.78
CA ASN A 293 20.11 35.11 16.62
C ASN A 293 18.75 35.62 17.15
N LYS A 294 18.57 36.93 17.16
CA LYS A 294 17.27 37.51 17.50
C LYS A 294 16.18 36.90 16.61
N GLN A 295 15.12 36.41 17.27
CA GLN A 295 13.96 35.81 16.56
C GLN A 295 14.27 34.51 15.82
N CYS A 296 15.37 33.85 16.18
CA CYS A 296 15.67 32.50 15.71
C CYS A 296 14.60 31.54 16.23
N PRO A 297 13.89 30.82 15.37
CA PRO A 297 12.87 29.85 15.80
C PRO A 297 13.52 28.62 16.43
N VAL A 298 12.72 27.69 16.93
CA VAL A 298 13.22 26.37 17.33
C VAL A 298 13.84 25.65 16.14
N GLU A 299 14.78 24.74 16.43
CA GLU A 299 15.47 23.95 15.43
C GLU A 299 14.49 23.14 14.57
N LEU A 300 14.70 23.09 13.27
CA LEU A 300 13.95 22.21 12.40
C LEU A 300 14.21 20.74 12.74
N LEU A 301 13.24 19.88 12.43
CA LEU A 301 13.37 18.44 12.54
C LEU A 301 13.46 17.85 11.11
N PRO A 302 14.58 17.20 10.74
CA PRO A 302 14.66 16.46 9.50
C PRO A 302 13.61 15.35 9.42
N LEU A 303 13.40 14.76 8.25
CA LEU A 303 12.49 13.64 8.07
C LEU A 303 12.80 12.49 9.04
N THR A 304 11.83 12.14 9.85
CA THR A 304 11.84 11.03 10.80
C THR A 304 10.51 10.28 10.76
N ASN A 305 10.55 8.99 11.09
CA ASN A 305 9.35 8.18 11.28
C ASN A 305 8.97 8.02 12.76
N VAL A 306 9.66 8.69 13.67
CA VAL A 306 9.39 8.63 15.12
C VAL A 306 8.33 9.67 15.50
N LYS A 307 7.11 9.23 15.76
CA LYS A 307 5.96 10.09 16.09
C LYS A 307 6.25 11.05 17.23
N GLN A 308 6.90 10.54 18.28
CA GLN A 308 7.15 11.34 19.49
C GLN A 308 8.10 12.52 19.23
N ASP A 309 9.16 12.31 18.44
CA ASP A 309 10.10 13.39 18.11
C ASP A 309 9.40 14.55 17.37
N ILE A 310 8.41 14.21 16.53
CA ILE A 310 7.62 15.15 15.77
C ILE A 310 6.70 15.96 16.70
N LEU A 311 5.99 15.28 17.59
CA LEU A 311 5.10 15.93 18.57
C LEU A 311 5.88 16.83 19.54
N ASP A 312 7.02 16.36 20.04
CA ASP A 312 7.90 17.15 20.91
C ASP A 312 8.38 18.41 20.19
N LYS A 313 8.72 18.30 18.91
CA LYS A 313 9.14 19.46 18.10
C LYS A 313 8.03 20.49 17.89
N ILE A 314 6.79 20.04 17.68
CA ILE A 314 5.62 20.92 17.60
C ILE A 314 5.41 21.64 18.93
N ASP A 315 5.54 20.93 20.05
CA ASP A 315 5.37 21.49 21.39
C ASP A 315 6.44 22.55 21.74
N GLU A 316 7.65 22.40 21.26
CA GLU A 316 8.74 23.39 21.48
C GLU A 316 8.50 24.74 20.81
N MET A 317 7.62 24.84 19.80
CA MET A 317 7.43 26.06 19.01
C MET A 317 6.95 27.24 19.84
N ILE A 318 7.54 28.40 19.58
CA ILE A 318 7.21 29.68 20.20
C ILE A 318 7.04 30.75 19.12
N ALA A 319 6.03 31.62 19.28
CA ALA A 319 5.79 32.71 18.32
C ALA A 319 6.72 33.88 18.55
N ASN A 320 7.51 34.23 17.54
CA ASN A 320 8.45 35.35 17.61
C ASN A 320 8.94 35.75 16.19
N GLY A 321 9.30 37.00 15.99
CA GLY A 321 9.94 37.46 14.78
C GLY A 321 9.02 37.93 13.67
N VAL A 322 9.62 38.11 12.48
CA VAL A 322 8.95 38.57 11.25
C VAL A 322 8.67 37.38 10.34
N THR A 323 7.82 37.58 9.33
CA THR A 323 7.33 36.50 8.48
C THR A 323 8.11 36.45 7.17
N HIS A 324 8.78 35.34 6.87
CA HIS A 324 9.44 35.06 5.60
C HIS A 324 9.03 33.68 5.06
N VAL A 325 7.83 33.62 4.50
CA VAL A 325 7.20 32.36 4.02
C VAL A 325 8.06 31.68 2.96
N ASN A 326 8.67 32.44 2.04
CA ASN A 326 9.51 31.89 0.98
C ASN A 326 10.70 31.11 1.56
N LEU A 327 11.32 31.61 2.61
CA LEU A 327 12.42 30.93 3.29
C LEU A 327 11.95 29.64 3.96
N GLY A 328 10.81 29.67 4.65
CA GLY A 328 10.19 28.47 5.21
C GLY A 328 9.91 27.44 4.14
N ALA A 329 9.26 27.83 3.05
CA ALA A 329 8.89 26.95 1.96
C ALA A 329 10.08 26.26 1.29
N VAL A 330 11.16 27.01 1.01
CA VAL A 330 12.36 26.44 0.37
C VAL A 330 13.10 25.49 1.33
N TRP A 331 13.07 25.76 2.65
CA TRP A 331 13.63 24.83 3.62
C TRP A 331 12.77 23.57 3.75
N GLY A 332 11.45 23.68 3.65
CA GLY A 332 10.57 22.52 3.53
C GLY A 332 10.96 21.63 2.35
N TRP A 333 11.23 22.23 1.19
CA TRP A 333 11.71 21.49 0.03
C TRP A 333 13.09 20.85 0.26
N ARG A 334 14.05 21.58 0.87
CA ARG A 334 15.38 21.05 1.16
C ARG A 334 15.37 19.87 2.15
N VAL A 335 14.44 19.85 3.08
CA VAL A 335 14.24 18.72 3.99
C VAL A 335 13.64 17.50 3.28
N LEU A 336 12.79 17.72 2.26
CA LEU A 336 12.26 16.65 1.39
C LEU A 336 13.24 16.17 0.33
N SER A 337 14.26 16.96 0.04
CA SER A 337 15.25 16.65 -1.00
C SER A 337 16.13 15.48 -0.57
N PRO A 338 16.56 14.62 -1.50
CA PRO A 338 17.63 13.64 -1.25
C PRO A 338 19.01 14.30 -1.17
N SER A 339 19.09 15.61 -1.46
CA SER A 339 20.34 16.37 -1.50
C SER A 339 20.75 16.88 -0.12
N ALA A 340 22.06 17.07 0.09
CA ALA A 340 22.58 17.69 1.31
C ALA A 340 21.96 19.09 1.53
N PRO A 341 21.73 19.50 2.79
CA PRO A 341 22.30 18.96 4.03
C PRO A 341 21.53 17.80 4.65
N TYR A 342 20.26 17.61 4.32
CA TYR A 342 19.41 16.55 4.87
C TYR A 342 19.12 15.52 3.77
N THR A 343 19.74 14.35 3.89
CA THR A 343 19.67 13.32 2.83
C THR A 343 18.63 12.23 3.09
N ASN A 344 17.68 12.50 3.99
CA ASN A 344 16.69 11.50 4.42
C ASN A 344 15.48 11.39 3.47
N GLY A 345 15.31 12.36 2.56
CA GLY A 345 14.24 12.35 1.56
C GLY A 345 14.48 11.28 0.50
N ALA A 346 13.40 10.65 0.04
CA ALA A 346 13.44 9.71 -1.06
C ALA A 346 14.02 10.35 -2.34
N ALA A 347 14.58 9.58 -3.23
CA ALA A 347 15.08 10.07 -4.52
C ALA A 347 13.94 10.69 -5.35
N TYR A 348 14.25 11.62 -6.26
CA TYR A 348 13.22 12.24 -7.10
C TYR A 348 12.65 11.30 -8.18
N ASP A 349 13.36 10.25 -8.50
CA ASP A 349 12.98 9.17 -9.41
C ASP A 349 12.42 7.94 -8.70
N ASP A 350 12.21 8.03 -7.38
CA ASP A 350 11.53 6.99 -6.60
C ASP A 350 10.02 7.07 -6.86
N GLU A 351 9.50 6.09 -7.58
CA GLU A 351 8.06 5.97 -7.90
C GLU A 351 7.25 5.40 -6.72
N GLU A 352 7.93 4.86 -5.70
CA GLU A 352 7.28 4.23 -4.56
C GLU A 352 7.00 5.20 -3.40
N THR A 353 7.64 6.39 -3.39
CA THR A 353 7.48 7.38 -2.31
C THR A 353 6.90 8.70 -2.82
N ASN A 354 5.74 9.07 -2.30
CA ASN A 354 5.15 10.38 -2.54
C ASN A 354 5.76 11.44 -1.63
N LYS A 355 5.82 12.69 -2.11
CA LYS A 355 6.33 13.82 -1.35
C LYS A 355 5.29 14.92 -1.22
N ALA A 356 5.16 15.49 -0.03
CA ALA A 356 4.22 16.58 0.23
C ALA A 356 4.83 17.66 1.14
N ILE A 357 4.48 18.91 0.88
CA ILE A 357 4.76 20.05 1.77
C ILE A 357 3.43 20.64 2.21
N VAL A 358 3.25 20.79 3.51
CA VAL A 358 2.11 21.48 4.11
C VAL A 358 2.60 22.76 4.74
N ILE A 359 2.15 23.91 4.24
CA ILE A 359 2.52 25.23 4.77
C ILE A 359 1.35 25.77 5.55
N MET A 360 1.56 26.09 6.82
CA MET A 360 0.57 26.70 7.69
C MET A 360 1.06 28.07 8.18
N THR A 361 0.36 29.11 7.81
CA THR A 361 0.66 30.52 8.16
C THR A 361 -0.62 31.32 8.27
N ASP A 362 -0.59 32.38 9.10
CA ASP A 362 -1.72 33.33 9.22
C ASP A 362 -1.47 34.61 8.41
N GLY A 363 -0.33 34.70 7.75
CA GLY A 363 0.21 35.98 7.49
C GLY A 363 0.66 36.34 6.10
N GLU A 364 0.82 37.63 5.98
CA GLU A 364 1.45 38.30 4.87
C GLU A 364 2.97 38.11 4.96
N ASN A 365 3.58 37.89 3.83
CA ASN A 365 5.04 37.81 3.70
C ASN A 365 5.61 39.23 3.79
N TYR A 366 6.57 39.44 4.70
CA TYR A 366 7.25 40.73 4.90
C TYR A 366 8.69 40.66 4.43
#